data_afd765e12c3704a243f3500d02674eb6
#
_entry.id   afd765e12c3704a243f3500d02674eb6
#
_cell.length_a   1.000
_cell.length_b   1.000
_cell.length_c   1.000
_cell.angle_alpha   90.00
_cell.angle_beta   90.00
_cell.angle_gamma   90.00
#
_symmetry.space_group_name_H-M   'P 1'
#
loop_
_entity.id
_entity.type
_entity.pdbx_description
1 polymer ?
#
loop_
_entity_poly.entity_id
_entity_poly.type
_entity_poly.pdbx_seq_one_letter_code
_entity_poly.pdbx_strand_id
1 'polypeptide(L)'
;LGDVYKRQPKAPVMTSAEIRNSFLDFFKEKQHTTVPSASILPQSPGLLFTNAGMNQFVPYFLGTEKAPYDPPRAADTQKCIRAGGKHNDLEDVGYDTYHHTFFEMLGNWSFGNYFKEDAIAWAWELVIERWGLPANRLYATVYAPSEGDPSEFDHEAYQIWRGFFEKAGLDPKIHIVNGNVEDNFWKMGDTGPCGPCSELHVDMTPNGDTGGKLVNMDSDLCIEIWNLVFIQYNAEEDGTYRDLPSKHVDTGMGFERVCSLIQNTKNFTDFSEKPTNYATDVFQPIFRKLEKLSGKKYVDVYPREKSDTLEQAIAFRVIADHIRTLSFSIADSIIPG
;
A
#
# COMPACT_ATOMS: atom_id res chain seq x y z
N LEU A 1 8.63 2.57 -50.72
CA LEU A 1 7.87 3.49 -49.85
C LEU A 1 7.86 2.85 -48.43
N GLY A 2 8.89 3.19 -47.66
CA GLY A 2 9.06 2.66 -46.30
C GLY A 2 8.16 3.40 -45.33
N ASP A 3 7.37 2.65 -44.57
CA ASP A 3 6.59 3.13 -43.45
C ASP A 3 7.54 3.68 -42.36
N VAL A 4 7.61 4.99 -42.30
CA VAL A 4 8.18 5.71 -41.16
C VAL A 4 7.13 5.66 -40.06
N TYR A 5 7.11 4.56 -39.28
CA TYR A 5 6.47 4.55 -37.97
C TYR A 5 7.18 5.57 -37.09
N LYS A 6 6.66 6.79 -37.04
CA LYS A 6 7.01 7.76 -36.02
C LYS A 6 6.68 7.11 -34.66
N ARG A 7 7.70 6.58 -33.98
CA ARG A 7 7.56 6.22 -32.56
C ARG A 7 7.10 7.48 -31.82
N GLN A 8 5.87 7.49 -31.36
CA GLN A 8 5.43 8.53 -30.44
C GLN A 8 6.43 8.54 -29.27
N PRO A 9 6.90 9.70 -28.82
CA PRO A 9 7.77 9.77 -27.66
C PRO A 9 7.05 9.08 -26.50
N LYS A 10 7.72 8.12 -25.83
CA LYS A 10 7.18 7.48 -24.64
C LYS A 10 6.87 8.58 -23.61
N ALA A 11 5.70 8.51 -23.00
CA ALA A 11 5.36 9.42 -21.92
C ALA A 11 6.47 9.43 -20.84
N PRO A 12 6.84 10.58 -20.30
CA PRO A 12 7.83 10.64 -19.22
C PRO A 12 7.37 9.76 -18.04
N VAL A 13 8.32 9.19 -17.32
CA VAL A 13 8.03 8.40 -16.12
C VAL A 13 7.44 9.32 -15.06
N MET A 14 6.33 8.91 -14.44
CA MET A 14 5.66 9.70 -13.40
C MET A 14 6.58 9.88 -12.18
N THR A 15 6.67 11.12 -11.74
CA THR A 15 7.30 11.47 -10.46
C THR A 15 6.43 11.08 -9.27
N SER A 16 7.02 10.96 -8.09
CA SER A 16 6.28 10.70 -6.84
C SER A 16 5.17 11.73 -6.58
N ALA A 17 5.39 13.00 -6.91
CA ALA A 17 4.37 14.03 -6.81
C ALA A 17 3.19 13.81 -7.77
N GLU A 18 3.47 13.42 -9.01
CA GLU A 18 2.43 13.10 -10.02
C GLU A 18 1.65 11.84 -9.62
N ILE A 19 2.31 10.82 -9.08
CA ILE A 19 1.66 9.59 -8.58
C ILE A 19 0.70 9.93 -7.45
N ARG A 20 1.15 10.70 -6.45
CA ARG A 20 0.31 11.14 -5.34
C ARG A 20 -0.91 11.92 -5.82
N ASN A 21 -0.69 12.89 -6.70
CA ASN A 21 -1.76 13.72 -7.24
C ASN A 21 -2.74 12.88 -8.09
N SER A 22 -2.25 11.94 -8.88
CA SER A 22 -3.11 11.08 -9.72
C SER A 22 -4.07 10.23 -8.88
N PHE A 23 -3.62 9.74 -7.71
CA PHE A 23 -4.48 9.04 -6.75
C PHE A 23 -5.55 9.96 -6.17
N LEU A 24 -5.15 11.12 -5.66
CA LEU A 24 -6.08 12.05 -5.03
C LEU A 24 -7.11 12.60 -6.03
N ASP A 25 -6.67 12.96 -7.25
CA ASP A 25 -7.55 13.46 -8.30
C ASP A 25 -8.53 12.37 -8.77
N PHE A 26 -8.07 11.12 -8.90
CA PHE A 26 -8.95 9.99 -9.20
C PHE A 26 -10.06 9.82 -8.16
N PHE A 27 -9.76 9.83 -6.87
CA PHE A 27 -10.78 9.70 -5.84
C PHE A 27 -11.65 10.96 -5.70
N LYS A 28 -11.13 12.14 -6.06
CA LYS A 28 -11.94 13.34 -6.19
C LYS A 28 -12.96 13.21 -7.34
N GLU A 29 -12.60 12.61 -8.48
CA GLU A 29 -13.56 12.25 -9.54
C GLU A 29 -14.66 11.31 -9.02
N LYS A 30 -14.33 10.42 -8.06
CA LYS A 30 -15.27 9.51 -7.38
C LYS A 30 -15.97 10.18 -6.18
N GLN A 31 -15.98 11.51 -6.11
CA GLN A 31 -16.65 12.32 -5.10
C GLN A 31 -16.14 12.14 -3.67
N HIS A 32 -14.87 11.80 -3.50
CA HIS A 32 -14.24 11.81 -2.18
C HIS A 32 -13.77 13.22 -1.81
N THR A 33 -13.97 13.60 -0.55
CA THR A 33 -13.36 14.81 -0.01
C THR A 33 -11.88 14.54 0.26
N THR A 34 -10.99 15.30 -0.37
CA THR A 34 -9.56 15.25 -0.04
C THR A 34 -9.34 15.91 1.31
N VAL A 35 -8.79 15.15 2.26
CA VAL A 35 -8.52 15.62 3.62
C VAL A 35 -7.00 15.68 3.88
N PRO A 36 -6.53 16.54 4.79
CA PRO A 36 -5.12 16.59 5.14
C PRO A 36 -4.71 15.34 5.94
N SER A 37 -3.43 14.94 5.81
CA SER A 37 -2.82 13.96 6.69
C SER A 37 -2.97 14.39 8.16
N ALA A 38 -3.43 13.49 8.99
CA ALA A 38 -3.40 13.70 10.44
C ALA A 38 -1.95 13.75 10.96
N SER A 39 -1.78 14.25 12.19
CA SER A 39 -0.48 14.20 12.87
C SER A 39 0.01 12.77 13.04
N ILE A 40 1.32 12.58 13.00
CA ILE A 40 1.98 11.31 13.34
C ILE A 40 1.73 10.94 14.80
N LEU A 41 1.48 11.92 15.69
CA LEU A 41 1.06 11.67 17.07
C LEU A 41 -0.46 11.37 17.09
N PRO A 42 -0.87 10.11 17.30
CA PRO A 42 -2.27 9.73 17.22
C PRO A 42 -3.08 10.27 18.40
N GLN A 43 -4.37 10.50 18.17
CA GLN A 43 -5.32 10.79 19.24
C GLN A 43 -5.99 9.50 19.77
N SER A 44 -5.82 8.37 19.09
CA SER A 44 -6.39 7.09 19.49
C SER A 44 -5.58 6.46 20.63
N PRO A 45 -6.24 6.03 21.72
CA PRO A 45 -5.56 5.32 22.79
C PRO A 45 -4.92 4.00 22.30
N GLY A 46 -3.77 3.64 22.85
CA GLY A 46 -3.08 2.38 22.54
C GLY A 46 -2.18 2.40 21.31
N LEU A 47 -2.11 3.49 20.57
CA LEU A 47 -1.18 3.67 19.46
C LEU A 47 -0.02 4.58 19.87
N LEU A 48 1.21 4.16 19.57
CA LEU A 48 2.41 4.97 19.79
C LEU A 48 2.53 6.07 18.70
N PHE A 49 2.28 5.68 17.44
CA PHE A 49 2.27 6.58 16.29
C PHE A 49 1.04 6.29 15.42
N THR A 50 0.66 7.25 14.58
CA THR A 50 -0.27 7.01 13.48
C THR A 50 0.38 6.01 12.52
N ASN A 51 -0.16 4.80 12.45
CA ASN A 51 0.41 3.66 11.73
C ASN A 51 -0.39 3.24 10.49
N ALA A 52 -1.57 3.84 10.29
CA ALA A 52 -2.45 3.60 9.15
C ALA A 52 -3.31 4.83 8.85
N GLY A 53 -3.74 4.96 7.61
CA GLY A 53 -4.56 6.08 7.15
C GLY A 53 -5.90 6.20 7.88
N MET A 54 -6.45 5.07 8.30
CA MET A 54 -7.75 5.01 8.98
C MET A 54 -7.75 5.58 10.40
N ASN A 55 -6.61 5.78 11.04
CA ASN A 55 -6.56 6.12 12.47
C ASN A 55 -7.34 7.40 12.80
N GLN A 56 -7.32 8.41 11.94
CA GLN A 56 -8.06 9.64 12.14
C GLN A 56 -9.59 9.49 11.97
N PHE A 57 -10.05 8.38 11.38
CA PHE A 57 -11.46 8.13 11.04
C PHE A 57 -12.16 7.14 11.97
N VAL A 58 -11.49 6.63 13.00
CA VAL A 58 -12.04 5.64 13.95
C VAL A 58 -13.41 6.04 14.50
N PRO A 59 -13.67 7.30 14.93
CA PRO A 59 -14.99 7.70 15.42
C PRO A 59 -16.11 7.53 14.37
N TYR A 60 -15.81 7.69 13.09
CA TYR A 60 -16.79 7.53 12.00
C TYR A 60 -17.10 6.07 11.73
N PHE A 61 -16.10 5.17 11.80
CA PHE A 61 -16.30 3.72 11.69
C PHE A 61 -17.11 3.16 12.87
N LEU A 62 -16.82 3.62 14.07
CA LEU A 62 -17.56 3.22 15.27
C LEU A 62 -18.97 3.82 15.36
N GLY A 63 -19.27 4.83 14.53
CA GLY A 63 -20.53 5.54 14.56
C GLY A 63 -20.72 6.46 15.78
N THR A 64 -19.64 6.74 16.52
CA THR A 64 -19.64 7.69 17.65
C THR A 64 -19.71 9.13 17.18
N GLU A 65 -19.21 9.38 15.97
CA GLU A 65 -19.34 10.67 15.27
C GLU A 65 -19.81 10.44 13.84
N LYS A 66 -20.54 11.40 13.30
CA LYS A 66 -20.95 11.41 11.89
C LYS A 66 -19.82 11.99 11.04
N ALA A 67 -19.44 11.30 9.97
CA ALA A 67 -18.50 11.85 9.00
C ALA A 67 -19.01 13.19 8.42
N PRO A 68 -18.17 14.24 8.41
CA PRO A 68 -18.61 15.60 8.00
C PRO A 68 -18.58 15.81 6.48
N TYR A 69 -18.52 14.73 5.70
CA TYR A 69 -18.40 14.76 4.24
C TYR A 69 -19.74 14.42 3.59
N ASP A 70 -19.99 14.99 2.39
CA ASP A 70 -21.18 14.71 1.58
C ASP A 70 -20.77 14.55 0.10
N PRO A 71 -20.85 13.32 -0.47
CA PRO A 71 -21.17 12.06 0.22
C PRO A 71 -20.14 11.68 1.29
N PRO A 72 -20.45 10.77 2.24
CA PRO A 72 -19.57 10.43 3.34
C PRO A 72 -18.38 9.54 2.86
N ARG A 73 -17.47 10.16 2.13
CA ARG A 73 -16.26 9.60 1.51
C ARG A 73 -15.09 10.54 1.73
N ALA A 74 -13.92 10.00 2.00
CA ALA A 74 -12.66 10.76 2.12
C ALA A 74 -11.51 10.06 1.39
N ALA A 75 -10.52 10.84 0.98
CA ALA A 75 -9.25 10.33 0.47
C ALA A 75 -8.11 11.23 0.94
N ASP A 76 -6.96 10.64 1.23
CA ASP A 76 -5.76 11.39 1.55
C ASP A 76 -4.46 10.63 1.22
N THR A 77 -3.35 11.26 1.59
CA THR A 77 -2.05 10.63 1.75
C THR A 77 -1.62 10.83 3.21
N GLN A 78 -1.71 9.78 4.02
CA GLN A 78 -1.42 9.81 5.44
C GLN A 78 0.05 9.50 5.72
N LYS A 79 0.69 10.37 6.49
CA LYS A 79 2.01 10.10 7.09
C LYS A 79 1.89 9.04 8.17
N CYS A 80 2.65 7.97 8.05
CA CYS A 80 2.63 6.84 8.98
C CYS A 80 4.01 6.53 9.52
N ILE A 81 4.07 6.07 10.78
CA ILE A 81 5.27 5.49 11.39
C ILE A 81 4.95 4.11 11.95
N ARG A 82 5.78 3.13 11.58
CA ARG A 82 5.75 1.76 12.11
C ARG A 82 7.09 1.42 12.76
N ALA A 83 7.23 1.80 14.03
CA ALA A 83 8.45 1.65 14.82
C ALA A 83 8.16 1.15 16.23
N GLY A 84 7.28 0.18 16.35
CA GLY A 84 6.88 -0.44 17.61
C GLY A 84 5.39 -0.82 17.66
N GLY A 85 5.01 -1.62 18.65
CA GLY A 85 3.65 -2.14 18.78
C GLY A 85 3.36 -3.29 17.82
N LYS A 86 2.09 -3.45 17.43
CA LYS A 86 1.64 -4.55 16.56
C LYS A 86 2.23 -4.47 15.14
N HIS A 87 2.44 -3.25 14.64
CA HIS A 87 3.05 -3.00 13.34
C HIS A 87 4.42 -2.36 13.56
N ASN A 88 5.48 -3.12 13.31
CA ASN A 88 6.86 -2.69 13.54
C ASN A 88 7.76 -3.13 12.38
N ASP A 89 8.17 -2.18 11.56
CA ASP A 89 9.02 -2.42 10.39
C ASP A 89 10.50 -2.02 10.66
N LEU A 90 10.83 -1.59 11.89
CA LEU A 90 12.14 -1.02 12.24
C LEU A 90 13.31 -1.97 11.96
N GLU A 91 13.13 -3.26 12.22
CA GLU A 91 14.18 -4.28 12.05
C GLU A 91 14.40 -4.66 10.57
N ASP A 92 13.40 -4.40 9.70
CA ASP A 92 13.44 -4.78 8.28
C ASP A 92 14.06 -3.68 7.41
N VAL A 93 14.09 -2.44 7.91
CA VAL A 93 14.60 -1.28 7.18
C VAL A 93 16.05 -1.46 6.75
N GLY A 94 16.29 -1.38 5.44
CA GLY A 94 17.60 -1.55 4.82
C GLY A 94 17.94 -3.00 4.49
N TYR A 95 17.32 -3.97 5.14
CA TYR A 95 17.51 -5.41 4.94
C TYR A 95 16.57 -5.99 3.87
N ASP A 96 15.55 -5.24 3.47
CA ASP A 96 14.75 -5.51 2.29
C ASP A 96 14.68 -4.27 1.38
N THR A 97 13.78 -4.27 0.39
CA THR A 97 13.69 -3.22 -0.63
C THR A 97 12.45 -2.33 -0.49
N TYR A 98 11.56 -2.59 0.47
CA TYR A 98 10.23 -1.98 0.50
C TYR A 98 9.66 -1.62 1.88
N HIS A 99 10.24 -2.07 3.01
CA HIS A 99 9.83 -1.63 4.35
C HIS A 99 10.52 -0.34 4.78
N HIS A 100 9.77 0.52 5.45
CA HIS A 100 10.23 1.81 5.96
C HIS A 100 9.62 2.10 7.32
N THR A 101 10.41 2.73 8.21
CA THR A 101 9.90 3.24 9.49
C THR A 101 8.85 4.33 9.26
N PHE A 102 9.16 5.30 8.40
CA PHE A 102 8.24 6.33 7.93
C PHE A 102 7.85 6.08 6.48
N PHE A 103 6.57 6.11 6.19
CA PHE A 103 6.03 6.01 4.83
C PHE A 103 4.75 6.81 4.68
N GLU A 104 4.35 7.07 3.45
CA GLU A 104 3.04 7.61 3.14
C GLU A 104 2.09 6.48 2.75
N MET A 105 0.87 6.52 3.27
CA MET A 105 -0.21 5.62 2.89
C MET A 105 -1.26 6.41 2.13
N LEU A 106 -1.45 6.11 0.85
CA LEU A 106 -2.56 6.61 0.07
C LEU A 106 -3.81 5.83 0.44
N GLY A 107 -4.90 6.52 0.77
CA GLY A 107 -6.12 5.88 1.22
C GLY A 107 -7.39 6.50 0.70
N ASN A 108 -8.43 5.68 0.58
CA ASN A 108 -9.79 6.11 0.32
C ASN A 108 -10.74 5.38 1.26
N TRP A 109 -11.72 6.11 1.76
CA TRP A 109 -12.64 5.67 2.81
C TRP A 109 -14.09 5.89 2.43
N SER A 110 -14.93 4.91 2.84
CA SER A 110 -16.38 5.00 2.79
C SER A 110 -16.96 4.84 4.20
N PHE A 111 -17.71 5.82 4.63
CA PHE A 111 -18.36 5.79 5.95
C PHE A 111 -19.83 5.41 5.77
N GLY A 112 -20.08 4.10 5.50
CA GLY A 112 -21.42 3.58 5.28
C GLY A 112 -22.06 3.97 3.94
N ASN A 113 -21.26 4.32 2.92
CA ASN A 113 -21.77 4.80 1.64
C ASN A 113 -21.60 3.78 0.52
N TYR A 114 -20.38 3.40 0.17
CA TYR A 114 -20.10 2.32 -0.78
C TYR A 114 -19.36 1.17 -0.07
N PHE A 115 -19.29 0.02 -0.72
CA PHE A 115 -18.65 -1.16 -0.16
C PHE A 115 -17.79 -1.90 -1.20
N LYS A 116 -17.75 -3.22 -1.20
CA LYS A 116 -16.81 -4.04 -1.99
C LYS A 116 -16.87 -3.77 -3.49
N GLU A 117 -18.06 -3.66 -4.07
CA GLU A 117 -18.23 -3.52 -5.51
C GLU A 117 -17.54 -2.28 -6.05
N ASP A 118 -17.82 -1.11 -5.47
CA ASP A 118 -17.17 0.13 -5.90
C ASP A 118 -15.69 0.16 -5.53
N ALA A 119 -15.33 -0.30 -4.33
CA ALA A 119 -13.94 -0.31 -3.88
C ALA A 119 -13.04 -1.13 -4.82
N ILE A 120 -13.46 -2.33 -5.17
CA ILE A 120 -12.74 -3.21 -6.09
C ILE A 120 -12.74 -2.66 -7.52
N ALA A 121 -13.89 -2.14 -7.98
CA ALA A 121 -13.99 -1.56 -9.32
C ALA A 121 -13.06 -0.35 -9.48
N TRP A 122 -12.99 0.52 -8.50
CA TRP A 122 -12.09 1.67 -8.54
C TRP A 122 -10.63 1.30 -8.37
N ALA A 123 -10.32 0.27 -7.60
CA ALA A 123 -8.95 -0.25 -7.52
C ALA A 123 -8.49 -0.78 -8.88
N TRP A 124 -9.32 -1.56 -9.57
CA TRP A 124 -9.05 -2.01 -10.93
C TRP A 124 -8.91 -0.84 -11.91
N GLU A 125 -9.88 0.09 -11.92
CA GLU A 125 -9.84 1.25 -12.81
C GLU A 125 -8.54 2.05 -12.64
N LEU A 126 -8.16 2.36 -11.39
CA LEU A 126 -6.96 3.14 -11.14
C LEU A 126 -5.69 2.44 -11.60
N VAL A 127 -5.50 1.19 -11.17
CA VAL A 127 -4.22 0.48 -11.38
C VAL A 127 -4.09 -0.03 -12.81
N ILE A 128 -5.14 -0.60 -13.39
CA ILE A 128 -5.10 -1.21 -14.71
C ILE A 128 -5.43 -0.19 -15.81
N GLU A 129 -6.53 0.57 -15.67
CA GLU A 129 -7.03 1.39 -16.76
C GLU A 129 -6.38 2.78 -16.80
N ARG A 130 -6.12 3.39 -15.63
CA ARG A 130 -5.53 4.74 -15.57
C ARG A 130 -4.00 4.72 -15.54
N TRP A 131 -3.40 3.88 -14.71
CA TRP A 131 -1.93 3.78 -14.62
C TRP A 131 -1.34 2.84 -15.67
N GLY A 132 -2.10 1.86 -16.16
CA GLY A 132 -1.70 0.98 -17.25
C GLY A 132 -0.87 -0.22 -16.84
N LEU A 133 -0.99 -0.68 -15.57
CA LEU A 133 -0.38 -1.95 -15.18
C LEU A 133 -0.93 -3.09 -16.05
N PRO A 134 -0.08 -3.94 -16.64
CA PRO A 134 -0.56 -5.13 -17.35
C PRO A 134 -1.35 -6.06 -16.42
N ALA A 135 -2.62 -6.31 -16.75
CA ALA A 135 -3.53 -7.06 -15.90
C ALA A 135 -3.04 -8.47 -15.55
N ASN A 136 -2.27 -9.10 -16.44
CA ASN A 136 -1.68 -10.42 -16.18
C ASN A 136 -0.60 -10.44 -15.10
N ARG A 137 -0.16 -9.28 -14.61
CA ARG A 137 0.78 -9.14 -13.49
C ARG A 137 0.10 -8.89 -12.15
N LEU A 138 -1.21 -8.62 -12.18
CA LEU A 138 -1.99 -8.36 -10.98
C LEU A 138 -2.55 -9.67 -10.40
N TYR A 139 -2.41 -9.82 -9.10
CA TYR A 139 -3.09 -10.84 -8.30
C TYR A 139 -3.90 -10.14 -7.21
N ALA A 140 -5.10 -10.64 -6.95
CA ALA A 140 -5.92 -10.19 -5.84
C ALA A 140 -6.03 -11.32 -4.80
N THR A 141 -5.96 -10.98 -3.51
CA THR A 141 -6.24 -11.95 -2.45
C THR A 141 -7.68 -11.81 -1.99
N VAL A 142 -8.24 -12.89 -1.48
CA VAL A 142 -9.54 -12.89 -0.79
C VAL A 142 -9.44 -13.68 0.51
N TYR A 143 -10.18 -13.23 1.52
CA TYR A 143 -10.18 -13.90 2.81
C TYR A 143 -10.80 -15.30 2.72
N ALA A 144 -10.03 -16.29 3.19
CA ALA A 144 -10.42 -17.69 3.30
C ALA A 144 -10.12 -18.19 4.72
N PRO A 145 -11.13 -18.39 5.57
CA PRO A 145 -10.94 -18.73 6.96
C PRO A 145 -10.52 -20.18 7.19
N SER A 146 -9.89 -20.38 8.35
CA SER A 146 -9.79 -21.68 9.02
C SER A 146 -10.91 -21.82 10.05
N GLU A 147 -11.05 -23.02 10.64
CA GLU A 147 -12.02 -23.27 11.71
C GLU A 147 -11.74 -22.36 12.93
N GLY A 148 -12.74 -21.62 13.38
CA GLY A 148 -12.65 -20.69 14.51
C GLY A 148 -12.26 -19.26 14.16
N ASP A 149 -12.00 -18.96 12.91
CA ASP A 149 -11.68 -17.62 12.45
C ASP A 149 -12.91 -16.68 12.49
N PRO A 150 -12.71 -15.35 12.55
CA PRO A 150 -13.76 -14.38 12.88
C PRO A 150 -14.81 -14.15 11.79
N SER A 151 -14.58 -14.58 10.55
CA SER A 151 -15.50 -14.35 9.43
C SER A 151 -15.51 -15.55 8.48
N GLU A 152 -16.50 -15.60 7.62
CA GLU A 152 -16.61 -16.63 6.57
C GLU A 152 -15.79 -16.25 5.34
N PHE A 153 -15.65 -17.20 4.39
CA PHE A 153 -15.02 -16.94 3.09
C PHE A 153 -15.67 -15.76 2.38
N ASP A 154 -14.86 -14.84 1.86
CA ASP A 154 -15.35 -13.65 1.19
C ASP A 154 -15.80 -13.93 -0.26
N HIS A 155 -16.95 -14.60 -0.38
CA HIS A 155 -17.54 -14.92 -1.67
C HIS A 155 -17.84 -13.67 -2.52
N GLU A 156 -18.24 -12.56 -1.88
CA GLU A 156 -18.58 -11.32 -2.58
C GLU A 156 -17.35 -10.73 -3.27
N ALA A 157 -16.25 -10.53 -2.55
CA ALA A 157 -15.00 -10.04 -3.13
C ALA A 157 -14.49 -10.99 -4.23
N TYR A 158 -14.55 -12.31 -4.01
CA TYR A 158 -14.15 -13.29 -5.01
C TYR A 158 -14.94 -13.15 -6.32
N GLN A 159 -16.27 -13.01 -6.26
CA GLN A 159 -17.10 -12.90 -7.46
C GLN A 159 -16.86 -11.58 -8.21
N ILE A 160 -16.63 -10.48 -7.49
CA ILE A 160 -16.32 -9.19 -8.11
C ILE A 160 -14.97 -9.26 -8.84
N TRP A 161 -13.90 -9.74 -8.19
CA TRP A 161 -12.59 -9.94 -8.82
C TRP A 161 -12.66 -10.89 -10.01
N ARG A 162 -13.40 -12.00 -9.87
CA ARG A 162 -13.61 -12.95 -10.94
C ARG A 162 -14.15 -12.26 -12.20
N GLY A 163 -15.14 -11.40 -12.06
CA GLY A 163 -15.71 -10.63 -13.18
C GLY A 163 -14.68 -9.77 -13.90
N PHE A 164 -13.77 -9.09 -13.15
CA PHE A 164 -12.71 -8.27 -13.74
C PHE A 164 -11.65 -9.11 -14.46
N PHE A 165 -11.17 -10.19 -13.85
CA PHE A 165 -10.18 -11.04 -14.48
C PHE A 165 -10.72 -11.77 -15.71
N GLU A 166 -11.93 -12.34 -15.67
CA GLU A 166 -12.59 -12.97 -16.82
C GLU A 166 -12.77 -11.95 -17.97
N LYS A 167 -13.20 -10.73 -17.68
CA LYS A 167 -13.32 -9.65 -18.68
C LYS A 167 -11.98 -9.27 -19.31
N ALA A 168 -10.89 -9.37 -18.56
CA ALA A 168 -9.53 -9.18 -19.06
C ALA A 168 -8.95 -10.40 -19.79
N GLY A 169 -9.70 -11.50 -19.92
CA GLY A 169 -9.26 -12.72 -20.56
C GLY A 169 -8.30 -13.58 -19.72
N LEU A 170 -8.31 -13.38 -18.40
CA LEU A 170 -7.43 -14.06 -17.45
C LEU A 170 -8.20 -15.12 -16.65
N ASP A 171 -7.52 -16.19 -16.24
CA ASP A 171 -8.11 -17.23 -15.40
C ASP A 171 -8.20 -16.78 -13.93
N PRO A 172 -9.41 -16.59 -13.37
CA PRO A 172 -9.57 -16.18 -11.98
C PRO A 172 -8.95 -17.16 -10.97
N LYS A 173 -8.85 -18.43 -11.30
CA LYS A 173 -8.23 -19.44 -10.42
C LYS A 173 -6.72 -19.24 -10.24
N ILE A 174 -6.10 -18.50 -11.15
CA ILE A 174 -4.68 -18.14 -11.11
C ILE A 174 -4.51 -16.78 -10.44
N HIS A 175 -5.39 -15.82 -10.76
CA HIS A 175 -5.23 -14.42 -10.37
C HIS A 175 -5.92 -14.05 -9.04
N ILE A 176 -6.78 -14.94 -8.48
CA ILE A 176 -7.36 -14.77 -7.16
C ILE A 176 -6.78 -15.80 -6.22
N VAL A 177 -6.08 -15.33 -5.19
CA VAL A 177 -5.38 -16.17 -4.23
C VAL A 177 -6.09 -16.08 -2.87
N ASN A 178 -6.32 -17.23 -2.25
CA ASN A 178 -6.89 -17.29 -0.91
C ASN A 178 -5.83 -16.88 0.12
N GLY A 179 -6.18 -15.94 1.00
CA GLY A 179 -5.37 -15.54 2.14
C GLY A 179 -6.05 -15.89 3.46
N ASN A 180 -5.27 -16.23 4.46
CA ASN A 180 -5.73 -16.64 5.79
C ASN A 180 -6.07 -15.41 6.68
N VAL A 181 -6.31 -15.65 7.97
CA VAL A 181 -6.62 -14.58 8.93
C VAL A 181 -5.45 -13.62 9.19
N GLU A 182 -4.21 -14.07 9.01
CA GLU A 182 -3.02 -13.23 9.20
C GLU A 182 -2.86 -12.25 8.04
N ASP A 183 -3.08 -12.72 6.81
CA ASP A 183 -2.91 -11.93 5.59
C ASP A 183 -4.16 -11.11 5.25
N ASN A 184 -5.36 -11.70 5.37
CA ASN A 184 -6.59 -11.15 4.81
C ASN A 184 -7.69 -10.82 5.84
N PHE A 185 -7.34 -10.67 7.12
CA PHE A 185 -8.23 -10.11 8.15
C PHE A 185 -7.53 -8.98 8.90
N TRP A 186 -7.76 -7.76 8.46
CA TRP A 186 -7.06 -6.59 9.00
C TRP A 186 -7.67 -6.12 10.32
N LYS A 187 -6.80 -5.77 11.27
CA LYS A 187 -7.14 -5.19 12.58
C LYS A 187 -6.29 -3.96 12.84
N MET A 188 -6.91 -2.88 13.29
CA MET A 188 -6.20 -1.66 13.67
C MET A 188 -5.18 -1.89 14.79
N GLY A 189 -5.58 -2.69 15.79
CA GLY A 189 -4.81 -3.05 16.97
C GLY A 189 -5.41 -4.29 17.62
N ASP A 190 -5.21 -4.46 18.92
CA ASP A 190 -5.85 -5.53 19.69
C ASP A 190 -7.36 -5.33 19.78
N THR A 191 -7.80 -4.07 19.78
CA THR A 191 -9.20 -3.65 19.74
C THR A 191 -9.42 -2.64 18.61
N GLY A 192 -10.69 -2.44 18.24
CA GLY A 192 -11.08 -1.42 17.27
C GLY A 192 -11.66 -1.99 15.96
N PRO A 193 -11.96 -1.11 14.99
CA PRO A 193 -12.53 -1.50 13.71
C PRO A 193 -11.67 -2.53 12.99
N CYS A 194 -12.32 -3.54 12.40
CA CYS A 194 -11.65 -4.63 11.70
C CYS A 194 -12.58 -5.30 10.68
N GLY A 195 -12.00 -6.14 9.83
CA GLY A 195 -12.75 -6.92 8.85
C GLY A 195 -11.88 -7.66 7.86
N PRO A 196 -12.48 -8.54 7.04
CA PRO A 196 -11.77 -9.18 5.96
C PRO A 196 -11.27 -8.15 4.96
N CYS A 197 -10.17 -8.47 4.29
CA CYS A 197 -9.59 -7.58 3.30
C CYS A 197 -9.21 -8.31 2.02
N SER A 198 -8.94 -7.54 1.00
CA SER A 198 -8.46 -7.99 -0.30
C SER A 198 -7.25 -7.16 -0.68
N GLU A 199 -6.13 -7.82 -0.93
CA GLU A 199 -4.88 -7.17 -1.27
C GLU A 199 -4.59 -7.28 -2.76
N LEU A 200 -3.96 -6.26 -3.31
CA LEU A 200 -3.45 -6.24 -4.67
C LEU A 200 -1.95 -6.48 -4.63
N HIS A 201 -1.51 -7.56 -5.25
CA HIS A 201 -0.10 -7.92 -5.40
C HIS A 201 0.31 -7.82 -6.86
N VAL A 202 1.53 -7.35 -7.12
CA VAL A 202 2.07 -7.20 -8.47
C VAL A 202 3.30 -8.07 -8.67
N ASP A 203 3.26 -8.90 -9.69
CA ASP A 203 4.37 -9.73 -10.14
C ASP A 203 5.42 -8.86 -10.87
N MET A 204 6.54 -8.63 -10.20
CA MET A 204 7.67 -7.85 -10.67
C MET A 204 8.76 -8.70 -11.31
N THR A 205 8.53 -10.00 -11.47
CA THR A 205 9.50 -10.85 -12.19
C THR A 205 9.60 -10.43 -13.67
N PRO A 206 10.73 -10.67 -14.33
CA PRO A 206 10.90 -10.25 -15.74
C PRO A 206 9.79 -10.74 -16.66
N ASN A 207 9.32 -11.97 -16.49
CA ASN A 207 8.29 -12.56 -17.34
C ASN A 207 6.86 -12.30 -16.87
N GLY A 208 6.62 -12.08 -15.56
CA GLY A 208 5.27 -11.93 -15.00
C GLY A 208 4.43 -13.20 -15.11
N ASP A 209 5.03 -14.37 -14.92
CA ASP A 209 4.44 -15.68 -15.15
C ASP A 209 4.47 -16.61 -13.93
N THR A 210 4.54 -16.02 -12.73
CA THR A 210 4.62 -16.80 -11.49
C THR A 210 3.34 -17.55 -11.14
N GLY A 211 2.22 -17.19 -11.75
CA GLY A 211 0.94 -17.86 -11.54
C GLY A 211 0.42 -17.76 -10.09
N GLY A 212 0.68 -16.62 -9.43
CA GLY A 212 0.28 -16.35 -8.06
C GLY A 212 1.10 -17.05 -6.97
N LYS A 213 2.13 -17.82 -7.33
CA LYS A 213 2.90 -18.63 -6.37
C LYS A 213 3.77 -17.82 -5.41
N LEU A 214 3.99 -16.55 -5.70
CA LEU A 214 4.78 -15.64 -4.86
C LEU A 214 3.91 -14.73 -3.98
N VAL A 215 2.58 -14.77 -4.13
CA VAL A 215 1.66 -13.98 -3.30
C VAL A 215 1.71 -14.51 -1.87
N ASN A 216 1.87 -13.61 -0.89
CA ASN A 216 2.00 -13.91 0.55
C ASN A 216 3.13 -14.92 0.89
N MET A 217 4.23 -14.85 0.12
CA MET A 217 5.40 -15.72 0.30
C MET A 217 6.67 -14.91 0.66
N ASP A 218 6.54 -13.74 1.24
CA ASP A 218 7.65 -12.82 1.58
C ASP A 218 8.62 -12.61 0.42
N SER A 219 8.08 -12.49 -0.78
CA SER A 219 8.88 -12.35 -2.00
C SER A 219 9.04 -10.88 -2.39
N ASP A 220 10.28 -10.43 -2.47
CA ASP A 220 10.62 -9.10 -3.01
C ASP A 220 10.22 -8.92 -4.50
N LEU A 221 9.82 -10.00 -5.17
CA LEU A 221 9.44 -10.01 -6.59
C LEU A 221 7.93 -10.08 -6.83
N CYS A 222 7.13 -10.21 -5.78
CA CYS A 222 5.68 -10.10 -5.87
C CYS A 222 5.20 -9.28 -4.67
N ILE A 223 4.95 -8.00 -4.90
CA ILE A 223 4.81 -7.01 -3.85
C ILE A 223 3.33 -6.66 -3.68
N GLU A 224 2.84 -6.72 -2.44
CA GLU A 224 1.58 -6.09 -2.06
C GLU A 224 1.72 -4.57 -2.19
N ILE A 225 0.82 -3.97 -2.97
CA ILE A 225 0.79 -2.52 -3.20
C ILE A 225 -0.41 -1.83 -2.55
N TRP A 226 -1.53 -2.54 -2.38
CA TRP A 226 -2.78 -1.96 -1.90
C TRP A 226 -3.60 -2.97 -1.13
N ASN A 227 -4.05 -2.59 0.07
CA ASN A 227 -4.96 -3.39 0.87
C ASN A 227 -6.34 -2.69 0.90
N LEU A 228 -7.39 -3.42 0.51
CA LEU A 228 -8.78 -3.00 0.55
C LEU A 228 -9.46 -3.68 1.74
N VAL A 229 -9.69 -2.94 2.82
CA VAL A 229 -10.27 -3.48 4.05
C VAL A 229 -11.77 -3.22 4.09
N PHE A 230 -12.54 -4.27 4.31
CA PHE A 230 -14.00 -4.23 4.41
C PHE A 230 -14.39 -4.24 5.88
N ILE A 231 -14.42 -3.07 6.49
CA ILE A 231 -14.68 -2.87 7.91
C ILE A 231 -16.14 -3.22 8.21
N GLN A 232 -16.35 -4.27 8.99
CA GLN A 232 -17.67 -4.81 9.37
C GLN A 232 -17.80 -5.02 10.87
N TYR A 233 -16.66 -5.18 11.57
CA TYR A 233 -16.63 -5.56 12.98
C TYR A 233 -15.83 -4.56 13.82
N ASN A 234 -16.06 -4.59 15.12
CA ASN A 234 -15.18 -4.05 16.13
C ASN A 234 -14.60 -5.20 16.95
N ALA A 235 -13.29 -5.30 17.05
CA ALA A 235 -12.64 -6.22 17.96
C ALA A 235 -12.73 -5.67 19.38
N GLU A 236 -13.23 -6.47 20.32
CA GLU A 236 -13.43 -6.10 21.72
C GLU A 236 -12.29 -6.64 22.59
N GLU A 237 -12.12 -6.10 23.80
CA GLU A 237 -11.06 -6.48 24.75
C GLU A 237 -11.12 -7.97 25.18
N ASP A 238 -12.30 -8.56 25.15
CA ASP A 238 -12.52 -9.98 25.48
C ASP A 238 -12.20 -10.94 24.33
N GLY A 239 -11.71 -10.41 23.20
CA GLY A 239 -11.38 -11.19 22.01
C GLY A 239 -12.57 -11.50 21.11
N THR A 240 -13.76 -11.01 21.41
CA THR A 240 -14.94 -11.16 20.56
C THR A 240 -14.99 -10.10 19.46
N TYR A 241 -15.83 -10.33 18.46
CA TYR A 241 -16.06 -9.40 17.35
C TYR A 241 -17.53 -8.98 17.32
N ARG A 242 -17.77 -7.69 17.47
CA ARG A 242 -19.11 -7.12 17.43
C ARG A 242 -19.37 -6.51 16.06
N ASP A 243 -20.51 -6.80 15.45
CA ASP A 243 -20.93 -6.16 14.21
C ASP A 243 -21.03 -4.63 14.38
N LEU A 244 -20.53 -3.89 13.41
CA LEU A 244 -20.72 -2.45 13.33
C LEU A 244 -22.11 -2.11 12.78
N PRO A 245 -22.66 -0.93 13.14
CA PRO A 245 -23.97 -0.49 12.65
C PRO A 245 -24.04 -0.33 11.13
N SER A 246 -22.90 -0.07 10.50
CA SER A 246 -22.75 0.08 9.04
C SER A 246 -21.49 -0.61 8.57
N LYS A 247 -21.48 -0.97 7.29
CA LYS A 247 -20.28 -1.48 6.60
C LYS A 247 -19.51 -0.32 6.01
N HIS A 248 -18.20 -0.34 6.13
CA HIS A 248 -17.31 0.72 5.71
C HIS A 248 -16.20 0.17 4.81
N VAL A 249 -15.55 1.06 4.08
CA VAL A 249 -14.31 0.75 3.34
C VAL A 249 -13.18 1.57 3.93
N ASP A 250 -12.09 0.88 4.22
CA ASP A 250 -10.79 1.45 4.53
C ASP A 250 -9.79 0.91 3.52
N THR A 251 -8.96 1.75 2.92
CA THR A 251 -7.90 1.26 2.05
C THR A 251 -6.55 1.88 2.39
N GLY A 252 -5.49 1.12 2.17
CA GLY A 252 -4.13 1.58 2.35
C GLY A 252 -3.24 1.11 1.21
N MET A 253 -2.76 2.06 0.41
CA MET A 253 -1.79 1.84 -0.66
C MET A 253 -0.42 2.36 -0.24
N GLY A 254 0.60 1.52 -0.27
CA GLY A 254 1.98 1.92 0.00
C GLY A 254 2.51 2.87 -1.05
N PHE A 255 2.62 4.16 -0.72
CA PHE A 255 3.04 5.18 -1.67
C PHE A 255 4.43 4.91 -2.24
N GLU A 256 5.42 4.62 -1.39
CA GLU A 256 6.78 4.31 -1.82
C GLU A 256 6.84 3.04 -2.69
N ARG A 257 6.02 2.02 -2.37
CA ARG A 257 5.90 0.79 -3.16
C ARG A 257 5.37 1.08 -4.57
N VAL A 258 4.33 1.92 -4.67
CA VAL A 258 3.77 2.31 -5.98
C VAL A 258 4.73 3.20 -6.76
N CYS A 259 5.45 4.11 -6.11
CA CYS A 259 6.52 4.87 -6.76
C CYS A 259 7.59 3.93 -7.34
N SER A 260 8.02 2.94 -6.56
CA SER A 260 8.96 1.91 -7.01
C SER A 260 8.42 1.15 -8.22
N LEU A 261 7.18 0.66 -8.12
CA LEU A 261 6.53 -0.07 -9.20
C LEU A 261 6.51 0.72 -10.52
N ILE A 262 6.07 1.98 -10.48
CA ILE A 262 5.92 2.82 -11.66
C ILE A 262 7.29 3.28 -12.21
N GLN A 263 8.19 3.71 -11.32
CA GLN A 263 9.46 4.30 -11.74
C GLN A 263 10.49 3.24 -12.17
N ASN A 264 10.64 2.15 -11.43
CA ASN A 264 11.59 1.09 -11.79
C ASN A 264 11.18 0.36 -13.08
N THR A 265 9.88 0.28 -13.36
CA THR A 265 9.37 -0.35 -14.60
C THR A 265 9.20 0.64 -15.76
N LYS A 266 9.56 1.92 -15.57
CA LYS A 266 9.39 2.97 -16.61
C LYS A 266 7.95 3.04 -17.13
N ASN A 267 6.99 3.24 -16.23
CA ASN A 267 5.55 3.16 -16.50
C ASN A 267 5.14 1.79 -17.09
N PHE A 268 5.52 0.70 -16.41
CA PHE A 268 5.16 -0.69 -16.74
C PHE A 268 5.65 -1.20 -18.12
N THR A 269 6.71 -0.59 -18.64
CA THR A 269 7.27 -0.98 -19.95
C THR A 269 8.53 -1.84 -19.86
N ASP A 270 9.12 -1.95 -18.67
CA ASP A 270 10.39 -2.66 -18.46
C ASP A 270 10.39 -3.29 -17.06
N PHE A 271 10.43 -4.62 -16.99
CA PHE A 271 10.48 -5.41 -15.75
C PHE A 271 11.81 -6.16 -15.61
N SER A 272 12.86 -5.72 -16.28
CA SER A 272 14.17 -6.37 -16.22
C SER A 272 14.92 -6.13 -14.91
N GLU A 273 14.65 -5.00 -14.25
CA GLU A 273 15.29 -4.62 -13.00
C GLU A 273 14.49 -5.13 -11.80
N LYS A 274 15.18 -5.46 -10.71
CA LYS A 274 14.53 -5.81 -9.45
C LYS A 274 13.91 -4.58 -8.81
N PRO A 275 12.71 -4.68 -8.23
CA PRO A 275 12.03 -3.54 -7.62
C PRO A 275 12.74 -3.12 -6.32
N THR A 276 12.86 -1.81 -6.12
CA THR A 276 13.35 -1.23 -4.88
C THR A 276 12.82 0.18 -4.68
N ASN A 277 12.29 0.48 -3.51
CA ASN A 277 11.82 1.82 -3.16
C ASN A 277 12.98 2.84 -3.19
N TYR A 278 14.19 2.37 -2.91
CA TYR A 278 15.39 3.20 -2.84
C TYR A 278 15.85 3.76 -4.18
N ALA A 279 15.45 3.17 -5.31
CA ALA A 279 15.74 3.67 -6.65
C ALA A 279 14.76 4.75 -7.15
N THR A 280 13.87 5.24 -6.30
CA THR A 280 12.87 6.24 -6.63
C THR A 280 13.34 7.68 -6.37
N ASP A 281 12.62 8.65 -6.91
CA ASP A 281 12.85 10.08 -6.66
C ASP A 281 12.53 10.50 -5.20
N VAL A 282 11.89 9.62 -4.43
CA VAL A 282 11.69 9.80 -2.98
C VAL A 282 13.02 9.70 -2.22
N PHE A 283 13.88 8.74 -2.55
CA PHE A 283 15.12 8.45 -1.83
C PHE A 283 16.37 8.99 -2.50
N GLN A 284 16.42 9.05 -3.83
CA GLN A 284 17.60 9.43 -4.58
C GLN A 284 18.18 10.82 -4.22
N PRO A 285 17.38 11.86 -3.91
CA PRO A 285 17.93 13.13 -3.44
C PRO A 285 18.69 13.03 -2.12
N ILE A 286 18.23 12.16 -1.20
CA ILE A 286 18.87 11.91 0.09
C ILE A 286 20.20 11.18 -0.13
N PHE A 287 20.21 10.15 -0.96
CA PHE A 287 21.44 9.42 -1.30
C PHE A 287 22.50 10.29 -1.93
N ARG A 288 22.12 11.15 -2.91
CA ARG A 288 23.06 12.12 -3.50
C ARG A 288 23.68 13.05 -2.44
N LYS A 289 22.91 13.44 -1.42
CA LYS A 289 23.40 14.26 -0.32
C LYS A 289 24.36 13.46 0.58
N LEU A 290 24.02 12.22 0.92
CA LEU A 290 24.86 11.32 1.70
C LEU A 290 26.16 11.00 0.99
N GLU A 291 26.13 10.74 -0.31
CA GLU A 291 27.33 10.54 -1.13
C GLU A 291 28.27 11.74 -1.05
N LYS A 292 27.73 12.95 -1.19
CA LYS A 292 28.50 14.20 -1.10
C LYS A 292 29.15 14.40 0.29
N LEU A 293 28.45 14.01 1.35
CA LEU A 293 28.94 14.17 2.72
C LEU A 293 29.95 13.09 3.12
N SER A 294 29.71 11.85 2.73
CA SER A 294 30.53 10.70 3.13
C SER A 294 31.73 10.43 2.20
N GLY A 295 31.68 10.94 0.98
CA GLY A 295 32.62 10.57 -0.09
C GLY A 295 32.42 9.16 -0.64
N LYS A 296 31.41 8.43 -0.16
CA LYS A 296 31.09 7.06 -0.58
C LYS A 296 29.95 7.11 -1.62
N LYS A 297 29.89 6.09 -2.49
CA LYS A 297 28.81 5.95 -3.48
C LYS A 297 27.80 4.91 -3.04
N TYR A 298 26.49 5.24 -3.20
CA TYR A 298 25.44 4.25 -3.05
C TYR A 298 25.47 3.29 -4.25
N VAL A 299 25.49 2.00 -3.95
CA VAL A 299 25.32 0.94 -4.94
C VAL A 299 24.11 0.14 -4.51
N ASP A 300 23.15 0.01 -5.40
CA ASP A 300 21.93 -0.74 -5.12
C ASP A 300 22.21 -2.23 -5.18
N VAL A 301 22.51 -2.81 -4.02
CA VAL A 301 22.78 -4.24 -3.84
C VAL A 301 21.52 -4.89 -3.29
N TYR A 302 21.13 -5.98 -3.93
CA TYR A 302 19.96 -6.73 -3.46
C TYR A 302 20.26 -7.40 -2.10
N PRO A 303 19.34 -7.33 -1.11
CA PRO A 303 19.65 -7.64 0.30
C PRO A 303 20.18 -9.06 0.58
N ARG A 304 19.97 -10.02 -0.31
CA ARG A 304 20.40 -11.41 -0.14
C ARG A 304 21.82 -11.69 -0.61
N GLU A 305 22.50 -10.69 -1.19
CA GLU A 305 23.85 -10.81 -1.72
C GLU A 305 24.87 -10.35 -0.67
N LYS A 306 25.50 -11.28 0.08
CA LYS A 306 26.52 -10.92 1.07
C LYS A 306 27.74 -10.33 0.39
N SER A 307 28.05 -9.06 0.71
CA SER A 307 29.26 -8.35 0.24
C SER A 307 29.55 -7.14 1.13
N ASP A 308 30.77 -6.63 1.12
CA ASP A 308 31.11 -5.36 1.81
C ASP A 308 30.27 -4.19 1.28
N THR A 309 29.85 -4.27 0.03
CA THR A 309 28.97 -3.27 -0.61
C THR A 309 27.56 -3.32 -0.03
N LEU A 310 27.07 -4.48 0.41
CA LEU A 310 25.76 -4.62 1.05
C LEU A 310 25.70 -3.86 2.38
N GLU A 311 26.70 -3.97 3.24
CA GLU A 311 26.73 -3.24 4.52
C GLU A 311 26.69 -1.73 4.29
N GLN A 312 27.42 -1.24 3.29
CA GLN A 312 27.37 0.17 2.90
C GLN A 312 25.98 0.55 2.36
N ALA A 313 25.34 -0.28 1.54
CA ALA A 313 24.00 -0.03 1.02
C ALA A 313 22.97 0.02 2.15
N ILE A 314 23.01 -0.93 3.08
CA ILE A 314 22.15 -0.93 4.28
C ILE A 314 22.33 0.35 5.08
N ALA A 315 23.57 0.78 5.34
CA ALA A 315 23.83 2.03 6.06
C ALA A 315 23.22 3.26 5.36
N PHE A 316 23.31 3.35 4.03
CA PHE A 316 22.66 4.42 3.26
C PHE A 316 21.14 4.38 3.40
N ARG A 317 20.53 3.19 3.32
CA ARG A 317 19.09 2.97 3.42
C ARG A 317 18.56 3.35 4.80
N VAL A 318 19.21 2.84 5.86
CA VAL A 318 18.84 3.15 7.25
C VAL A 318 18.94 4.65 7.53
N ILE A 319 20.01 5.31 7.11
CA ILE A 319 20.17 6.76 7.29
C ILE A 319 19.06 7.52 6.54
N ALA A 320 18.77 7.14 5.29
CA ALA A 320 17.77 7.80 4.48
C ALA A 320 16.35 7.62 5.04
N ASP A 321 16.03 6.42 5.52
CA ASP A 321 14.77 6.15 6.19
C ASP A 321 14.64 6.95 7.49
N HIS A 322 15.62 6.86 8.36
CA HIS A 322 15.56 7.48 9.68
C HIS A 322 15.57 9.01 9.62
N ILE A 323 16.26 9.63 8.66
CA ILE A 323 16.21 11.09 8.51
C ILE A 323 14.82 11.56 8.05
N ARG A 324 14.11 10.78 7.23
CA ARG A 324 12.72 11.05 6.88
C ARG A 324 11.84 10.95 8.13
N THR A 325 11.95 9.87 8.89
CA THR A 325 11.19 9.63 10.13
C THR A 325 11.39 10.77 11.12
N LEU A 326 12.63 11.14 11.42
CA LEU A 326 12.94 12.22 12.35
C LEU A 326 12.45 13.58 11.84
N SER A 327 12.63 13.87 10.55
CA SER A 327 12.22 15.15 9.97
C SER A 327 10.70 15.36 10.05
N PHE A 328 9.92 14.35 9.72
CA PHE A 328 8.46 14.44 9.80
C PHE A 328 7.94 14.41 11.24
N SER A 329 8.60 13.65 12.13
CA SER A 329 8.26 13.68 13.56
C SER A 329 8.48 15.07 14.16
N ILE A 330 9.61 15.71 13.88
CA ILE A 330 9.91 17.08 14.35
C ILE A 330 8.92 18.08 13.73
N ALA A 331 8.58 17.93 12.45
CA ALA A 331 7.60 18.79 11.79
C ALA A 331 6.20 18.70 12.43
N ASP A 332 5.84 17.54 12.98
CA ASP A 332 4.62 17.31 13.73
C ASP A 332 4.78 17.60 15.25
N SER A 333 5.84 18.33 15.63
CA SER A 333 6.13 18.75 17.02
C SER A 333 6.48 17.61 17.98
N ILE A 334 6.91 16.47 17.48
CA ILE A 334 7.45 15.38 18.29
C ILE A 334 8.96 15.62 18.43
N ILE A 335 9.38 15.92 19.64
CA ILE A 335 10.78 16.21 19.97
C ILE A 335 11.36 15.13 20.86
N PRO A 336 12.68 14.83 20.78
CA PRO A 336 13.35 13.93 21.72
C PRO A 336 13.18 14.38 23.17
N GLY A 337 12.89 13.42 24.06
CA GLY A 337 12.75 13.65 25.51
C GLY A 337 14.11 13.74 26.20
#